data_8e0d92f23af5d85f43ff1df589f6415d
#
_entry.id   8e0d92f23af5d85f43ff1df589f6415d
#
_cell.length_a   1.000
_cell.length_b   1.000
_cell.length_c   1.000
_cell.angle_alpha   90.00
_cell.angle_beta   90.00
_cell.angle_gamma   90.00
#
_symmetry.space_group_name_H-M   'P 1'
#
loop_
_entity.id
_entity.type
_entity.pdbx_description
1 polymer ?
#
loop_
_entity_poly.entity_id
_entity_poly.type
_entity_poly.pdbx_seq_one_letter_code
_entity_poly.pdbx_strand_id
1 'polypeptide(L)'
;RILGGEPVDMFPYDPSALPQGTAKNLFQPLDDYIDFNDELWSGTKELADKLAINGNHYAVPAGITNPVCLIYSRKMMKDEKFDDPYELYKKGEWTYDKMLEMMESFVDGGDSRYGCAGAWVGQGIMQSTGQPFVNYDGTKFTNNMDSKELSEAGKIIDKVSDLYDDSWYSRFPTDESLLFLGIAPWALAESNAENPDADLFMVPFPKMSGQDEYYMSADISAKMLAANSDKGEAVAAYIKCERIAATEEKYTEAAKKQALEPVKDFDGTVTKTLTEEQYDFWQEMINCENITPVIDLGCGMGNVMYGETLNYDTRGIINNLYNAIIADYSDAPSTWEELRDSLKKTACLLYTSPSPRDS
;
A
#
# COMPACT_ATOMS: atom_id res chain seq x y z
N ARG A 1 25.67 7.82 -2.42
CA ARG A 1 26.50 6.78 -3.08
C ARG A 1 26.75 7.13 -4.53
N ILE A 2 25.71 7.23 -5.39
CA ILE A 2 25.90 7.53 -6.83
C ILE A 2 26.71 8.83 -7.03
N LEU A 3 26.31 9.92 -6.36
CA LEU A 3 27.03 11.21 -6.44
C LEU A 3 28.43 11.15 -5.82
N GLY A 4 28.70 10.20 -4.92
CA GLY A 4 30.03 9.98 -4.33
C GLY A 4 30.95 9.08 -5.17
N GLY A 5 30.48 8.61 -6.34
CA GLY A 5 31.26 7.76 -7.24
C GLY A 5 31.45 6.31 -6.75
N GLU A 6 30.64 5.86 -5.77
CA GLU A 6 30.63 4.45 -5.37
C GLU A 6 30.06 3.59 -6.51
N PRO A 7 30.67 2.42 -6.79
CA PRO A 7 30.18 1.52 -7.83
C PRO A 7 28.87 0.85 -7.38
N VAL A 8 27.77 1.40 -7.77
CA VAL A 8 26.43 0.82 -7.57
C VAL A 8 25.75 0.77 -8.93
N ASP A 9 25.25 -0.40 -9.30
CA ASP A 9 24.64 -0.62 -10.61
C ASP A 9 23.09 -0.53 -10.54
N MET A 10 22.50 -1.03 -9.44
CA MET A 10 21.06 -1.16 -9.30
C MET A 10 20.60 -0.71 -7.92
N PHE A 11 19.42 -0.06 -7.88
CA PHE A 11 18.71 0.27 -6.66
C PHE A 11 17.31 -0.32 -6.67
N PRO A 12 16.75 -0.69 -5.50
CA PRO A 12 15.32 -0.89 -5.39
C PRO A 12 14.60 0.43 -5.66
N TYR A 13 13.41 0.34 -6.24
CA TYR A 13 12.53 1.49 -6.35
C TYR A 13 12.09 1.95 -4.96
N ASP A 14 12.04 3.25 -4.80
CA ASP A 14 11.47 3.93 -3.64
C ASP A 14 10.64 5.11 -4.17
N PRO A 15 9.43 5.38 -3.61
CA PRO A 15 8.58 6.49 -4.07
C PRO A 15 9.28 7.85 -4.08
N SER A 16 10.31 8.06 -3.26
CA SER A 16 11.12 9.29 -3.26
C SER A 16 12.09 9.38 -4.44
N ALA A 17 12.34 8.28 -5.15
CA ALA A 17 13.29 8.25 -6.26
C ALA A 17 12.75 8.87 -7.55
N LEU A 18 11.44 8.80 -7.78
CA LEU A 18 10.78 9.38 -8.96
C LEU A 18 9.86 10.54 -8.56
N PRO A 19 9.88 11.67 -9.27
CA PRO A 19 10.76 11.99 -10.39
C PRO A 19 12.09 12.65 -9.99
N GLN A 20 12.32 12.97 -8.72
CA GLN A 20 13.49 13.75 -8.29
C GLN A 20 14.83 13.08 -8.66
N GLY A 21 14.92 11.76 -8.52
CA GLY A 21 16.13 11.02 -8.88
C GLY A 21 16.43 11.13 -10.37
N THR A 22 15.42 11.06 -11.22
CA THR A 22 15.58 11.23 -12.68
C THR A 22 15.95 12.66 -13.03
N ALA A 23 15.32 13.67 -12.42
CA ALA A 23 15.64 15.08 -12.62
C ALA A 23 17.08 15.43 -12.20
N LYS A 24 17.64 14.71 -11.22
CA LYS A 24 19.02 14.85 -10.76
C LYS A 24 20.01 13.98 -11.55
N ASN A 25 19.56 13.28 -12.60
CA ASN A 25 20.34 12.32 -13.37
C ASN A 25 21.01 11.23 -12.48
N LEU A 26 20.29 10.72 -11.49
CA LEU A 26 20.78 9.63 -10.64
C LEU A 26 20.50 8.25 -11.27
N PHE A 27 19.53 8.16 -12.17
CA PHE A 27 19.13 6.95 -12.85
C PHE A 27 19.11 7.14 -14.35
N GLN A 28 19.28 6.05 -15.08
CA GLN A 28 19.12 5.98 -16.53
C GLN A 28 17.95 5.05 -16.89
N PRO A 29 17.26 5.29 -18.02
CA PRO A 29 16.16 4.45 -18.47
C PRO A 29 16.63 3.04 -18.82
N LEU A 30 15.74 2.07 -18.70
CA LEU A 30 15.98 0.67 -19.04
C LEU A 30 15.40 0.28 -20.41
N ASP A 31 14.87 1.24 -21.17
CA ASP A 31 14.22 1.01 -22.48
C ASP A 31 15.16 0.44 -23.53
N ASP A 32 16.44 0.76 -23.47
CA ASP A 32 17.46 0.19 -24.39
C ASP A 32 17.78 -1.30 -24.09
N TYR A 33 17.38 -1.81 -22.92
CA TYR A 33 17.72 -3.15 -22.43
C TYR A 33 16.50 -4.06 -22.27
N ILE A 34 15.29 -3.48 -22.19
CA ILE A 34 14.03 -4.18 -21.94
C ILE A 34 13.00 -3.75 -22.97
N ASP A 35 12.49 -4.71 -23.76
CA ASP A 35 11.30 -4.50 -24.58
C ASP A 35 10.04 -4.75 -23.72
N PHE A 36 9.37 -3.69 -23.30
CA PHE A 36 8.14 -3.75 -22.50
C PHE A 36 6.93 -4.29 -23.28
N ASN A 37 7.06 -4.56 -24.57
CA ASN A 37 6.01 -5.23 -25.36
C ASN A 37 6.17 -6.76 -25.39
N ASP A 38 7.27 -7.29 -24.83
CA ASP A 38 7.44 -8.72 -24.62
C ASP A 38 6.35 -9.25 -23.66
N GLU A 39 5.80 -10.42 -23.94
CA GLU A 39 4.74 -11.09 -23.17
C GLU A 39 5.12 -11.25 -21.69
N LEU A 40 6.40 -11.39 -21.38
CA LEU A 40 6.89 -11.44 -20.01
C LEU A 40 6.42 -10.27 -19.13
N TRP A 41 6.22 -9.09 -19.75
CA TRP A 41 5.82 -7.86 -19.06
C TRP A 41 4.31 -7.59 -19.09
N SER A 42 3.51 -8.42 -19.75
CA SER A 42 2.06 -8.17 -19.94
C SER A 42 1.33 -7.83 -18.65
N GLY A 43 1.63 -8.53 -17.54
CA GLY A 43 1.00 -8.30 -16.23
C GLY A 43 1.56 -7.10 -15.43
N THR A 44 2.66 -6.47 -15.86
CA THR A 44 3.27 -5.32 -15.17
C THR A 44 3.50 -4.12 -16.07
N LYS A 45 3.19 -4.23 -17.36
CA LYS A 45 3.38 -3.15 -18.34
C LYS A 45 2.62 -1.88 -17.95
N GLU A 46 1.36 -1.99 -17.58
CA GLU A 46 0.56 -0.83 -17.15
C GLU A 46 1.19 -0.14 -15.94
N LEU A 47 1.70 -0.92 -15.00
CA LEU A 47 2.40 -0.40 -13.83
C LEU A 47 3.71 0.29 -14.22
N ALA A 48 4.49 -0.29 -15.16
CA ALA A 48 5.70 0.31 -15.68
C ALA A 48 5.40 1.64 -16.42
N ASP A 49 4.36 1.67 -17.24
CA ASP A 49 3.92 2.86 -17.96
C ASP A 49 3.48 3.99 -17.01
N LYS A 50 2.81 3.65 -15.90
CA LYS A 50 2.43 4.63 -14.85
C LYS A 50 3.65 5.19 -14.09
N LEU A 51 4.76 4.44 -14.04
CA LEU A 51 6.04 4.87 -13.44
C LEU A 51 6.97 5.57 -14.45
N ALA A 52 6.61 5.61 -15.73
CA ALA A 52 7.44 6.23 -16.76
C ALA A 52 7.47 7.76 -16.60
N ILE A 53 8.64 8.36 -16.80
CA ILE A 53 8.86 9.81 -16.77
C ILE A 53 9.23 10.28 -18.18
N ASN A 54 8.43 11.16 -18.77
CA ASN A 54 8.61 11.62 -20.15
C ASN A 54 8.74 10.46 -21.16
N GLY A 55 7.96 9.39 -20.95
CA GLY A 55 7.96 8.20 -21.81
C GLY A 55 9.14 7.25 -21.63
N ASN A 56 9.99 7.45 -20.65
CA ASN A 56 11.13 6.58 -20.35
C ASN A 56 10.88 5.81 -19.04
N HIS A 57 11.22 4.51 -19.02
CA HIS A 57 11.06 3.63 -17.89
C HIS A 57 12.31 3.59 -17.03
N TYR A 58 12.32 4.33 -15.93
CA TYR A 58 13.42 4.35 -14.95
C TYR A 58 13.26 3.31 -13.84
N ALA A 59 12.03 2.88 -13.56
CA ALA A 59 11.72 1.83 -12.61
C ALA A 59 10.98 0.71 -13.34
N VAL A 60 11.50 -0.50 -13.21
CA VAL A 60 10.92 -1.69 -13.87
C VAL A 60 10.30 -2.59 -12.80
N PRO A 61 8.97 -2.67 -12.73
CA PRO A 61 8.27 -3.46 -11.74
C PRO A 61 8.33 -4.96 -12.08
N ALA A 62 8.73 -5.76 -11.11
CA ALA A 62 8.52 -7.21 -11.13
C ALA A 62 7.11 -7.59 -10.66
N GLY A 63 6.48 -6.74 -9.85
CA GLY A 63 5.14 -6.93 -9.31
C GLY A 63 4.83 -5.96 -8.17
N ILE A 64 3.80 -6.29 -7.43
CA ILE A 64 3.37 -5.59 -6.21
C ILE A 64 3.75 -6.41 -4.99
N THR A 65 4.05 -5.74 -3.90
CA THR A 65 4.24 -6.34 -2.57
C THR A 65 3.40 -5.59 -1.55
N ASN A 66 3.12 -6.21 -0.42
CA ASN A 66 2.42 -5.59 0.71
C ASN A 66 1.15 -4.81 0.31
N PRO A 67 0.16 -5.44 -0.34
CA PRO A 67 -1.12 -4.79 -0.53
C PRO A 67 -1.71 -4.43 0.83
N VAL A 68 -2.13 -3.18 1.01
CA VAL A 68 -2.74 -2.74 2.27
C VAL A 68 -4.18 -3.23 2.30
N CYS A 69 -4.52 -3.96 3.36
CA CYS A 69 -5.83 -4.61 3.52
C CYS A 69 -6.32 -4.52 4.97
N LEU A 70 -7.52 -4.99 5.21
CA LEU A 70 -8.09 -5.20 6.53
C LEU A 70 -8.02 -6.68 6.88
N ILE A 71 -7.45 -7.01 8.04
CA ILE A 71 -7.54 -8.33 8.64
C ILE A 71 -8.72 -8.36 9.61
N TYR A 72 -9.48 -9.44 9.63
CA TYR A 72 -10.62 -9.67 10.49
C TYR A 72 -10.76 -11.15 10.86
N SER A 73 -11.59 -11.47 11.85
CA SER A 73 -11.93 -12.83 12.24
C SER A 73 -13.28 -13.25 11.65
N ARG A 74 -13.31 -14.26 10.83
CA ARG A 74 -14.56 -14.87 10.32
C ARG A 74 -15.41 -15.45 11.46
N LYS A 75 -14.72 -15.99 12.47
CA LYS A 75 -15.41 -16.46 13.68
C LYS A 75 -16.16 -15.31 14.36
N MET A 76 -15.50 -14.17 14.56
CA MET A 76 -16.11 -12.99 15.18
C MET A 76 -17.27 -12.44 14.33
N MET A 77 -17.12 -12.33 13.00
CA MET A 77 -18.24 -11.94 12.12
C MET A 77 -19.48 -12.81 12.34
N LYS A 78 -19.28 -14.12 12.44
CA LYS A 78 -20.37 -15.07 12.69
C LYS A 78 -20.99 -14.92 14.08
N ASP A 79 -20.17 -14.75 15.12
CA ASP A 79 -20.63 -14.60 16.51
C ASP A 79 -21.43 -13.30 16.68
N GLU A 80 -20.98 -12.20 16.08
CA GLU A 80 -21.66 -10.89 16.04
C GLU A 80 -22.82 -10.84 15.03
N LYS A 81 -23.01 -11.87 14.19
CA LYS A 81 -24.02 -11.96 13.12
C LYS A 81 -23.85 -10.91 12.02
N PHE A 82 -22.63 -10.53 11.74
CA PHE A 82 -22.26 -9.70 10.60
C PHE A 82 -22.10 -10.56 9.33
N ASP A 83 -22.34 -9.93 8.19
CA ASP A 83 -21.96 -10.52 6.91
C ASP A 83 -20.43 -10.67 6.83
N ASP A 84 -19.95 -11.70 6.14
CA ASP A 84 -18.50 -11.86 5.91
C ASP A 84 -18.01 -10.80 4.90
N PRO A 85 -17.03 -9.94 5.27
CA PRO A 85 -16.51 -8.89 4.40
C PRO A 85 -15.96 -9.40 3.07
N TYR A 86 -15.32 -10.57 3.06
CA TYR A 86 -14.82 -11.19 1.83
C TYR A 86 -15.95 -11.64 0.91
N GLU A 87 -17.04 -12.19 1.46
CA GLU A 87 -18.23 -12.53 0.67
C GLU A 87 -18.93 -11.29 0.10
N LEU A 88 -18.94 -10.19 0.84
CA LEU A 88 -19.43 -8.89 0.34
C LEU A 88 -18.51 -8.35 -0.77
N TYR A 89 -17.20 -8.46 -0.60
CA TYR A 89 -16.21 -8.07 -1.62
C TYR A 89 -16.44 -8.83 -2.93
N LYS A 90 -16.56 -10.15 -2.90
CA LYS A 90 -16.82 -10.97 -4.10
C LYS A 90 -18.11 -10.59 -4.83
N LYS A 91 -19.10 -10.08 -4.12
CA LYS A 91 -20.36 -9.58 -4.70
C LYS A 91 -20.30 -8.13 -5.14
N GLY A 92 -19.20 -7.42 -4.88
CA GLY A 92 -19.10 -5.98 -5.12
C GLY A 92 -19.92 -5.12 -4.14
N GLU A 93 -20.27 -5.67 -2.99
CA GLU A 93 -21.11 -5.04 -1.96
C GLU A 93 -20.32 -4.54 -0.75
N TRP A 94 -19.01 -4.80 -0.70
CA TRP A 94 -18.12 -4.33 0.37
C TRP A 94 -17.85 -2.83 0.20
N THR A 95 -18.55 -2.02 0.98
CA THR A 95 -18.54 -0.54 0.94
C THR A 95 -18.22 0.06 2.31
N TYR A 96 -17.80 1.34 2.35
CA TYR A 96 -17.60 2.03 3.63
C TYR A 96 -18.86 2.13 4.46
N ASP A 97 -20.03 2.26 3.84
CA ASP A 97 -21.30 2.25 4.60
C ASP A 97 -21.48 0.95 5.37
N LYS A 98 -21.14 -0.20 4.75
CA LYS A 98 -21.18 -1.52 5.40
C LYS A 98 -20.13 -1.67 6.48
N MET A 99 -18.90 -1.23 6.23
CA MET A 99 -17.82 -1.28 7.21
C MET A 99 -18.17 -0.45 8.45
N LEU A 100 -18.62 0.78 8.27
CA LEU A 100 -19.00 1.68 9.36
C LEU A 100 -20.19 1.13 10.15
N GLU A 101 -21.23 0.61 9.48
CA GLU A 101 -22.36 -0.06 10.15
C GLU A 101 -21.90 -1.20 11.08
N MET A 102 -20.97 -2.03 10.59
CA MET A 102 -20.40 -3.13 11.39
C MET A 102 -19.56 -2.60 12.57
N MET A 103 -18.74 -1.58 12.34
CA MET A 103 -17.87 -1.00 13.37
C MET A 103 -18.69 -0.33 14.48
N GLU A 104 -19.67 0.50 14.12
CA GLU A 104 -20.56 1.17 15.07
C GLU A 104 -21.33 0.12 15.91
N SER A 105 -21.93 -0.87 15.27
CA SER A 105 -22.65 -1.95 15.95
C SER A 105 -21.75 -2.77 16.88
N PHE A 106 -20.50 -3.02 16.49
CA PHE A 106 -19.54 -3.76 17.29
C PHE A 106 -19.12 -3.00 18.54
N VAL A 107 -18.82 -1.70 18.40
CA VAL A 107 -18.42 -0.83 19.50
C VAL A 107 -19.57 -0.64 20.48
N ASP A 108 -20.79 -0.43 19.99
CA ASP A 108 -21.99 -0.30 20.83
C ASP A 108 -22.34 -1.60 21.58
N GLY A 109 -21.85 -2.74 21.11
CA GLY A 109 -22.14 -4.07 21.68
C GLY A 109 -21.38 -4.39 22.97
N GLY A 110 -20.40 -3.58 23.41
CA GLY A 110 -19.66 -3.85 24.64
C GLY A 110 -18.58 -2.83 25.00
N ASP A 111 -18.17 -2.86 26.26
CA ASP A 111 -17.10 -1.99 26.76
C ASP A 111 -15.73 -2.41 26.17
N SER A 112 -14.87 -1.43 25.92
CA SER A 112 -13.48 -1.64 25.41
C SER A 112 -13.41 -2.34 24.03
N ARG A 113 -14.41 -2.13 23.20
CA ARG A 113 -14.45 -2.59 21.81
C ARG A 113 -14.09 -1.45 20.85
N TYR A 114 -13.32 -1.78 19.82
CA TYR A 114 -12.87 -0.85 18.80
C TYR A 114 -13.20 -1.37 17.41
N GLY A 115 -13.65 -0.48 16.54
CA GLY A 115 -14.02 -0.82 15.17
C GLY A 115 -12.81 -1.15 14.30
N CYS A 116 -11.73 -0.40 14.44
CA CYS A 116 -10.47 -0.72 13.74
C CYS A 116 -9.23 -0.21 14.49
N ALA A 117 -8.09 -0.76 14.08
CA ALA A 117 -6.74 -0.35 14.46
C ALA A 117 -5.78 -0.53 13.28
N GLY A 118 -4.55 -0.09 13.43
CA GLY A 118 -3.45 -0.38 12.49
C GLY A 118 -2.88 0.82 11.78
N ALA A 119 -1.57 0.76 11.52
CA ALA A 119 -0.78 1.86 11.00
C ALA A 119 -1.20 2.40 9.62
N TRP A 120 -1.87 1.58 8.83
CA TRP A 120 -2.15 1.89 7.42
C TRP A 120 -3.64 2.17 7.13
N VAL A 121 -4.45 2.35 8.17
CA VAL A 121 -5.90 2.62 8.01
C VAL A 121 -6.13 3.92 7.23
N GLY A 122 -5.49 5.03 7.61
CA GLY A 122 -5.63 6.30 6.90
C GLY A 122 -5.18 6.23 5.45
N GLN A 123 -4.02 5.57 5.19
CA GLN A 123 -3.51 5.33 3.84
C GLN A 123 -4.47 4.46 3.02
N GLY A 124 -4.96 3.37 3.62
CA GLY A 124 -5.91 2.47 2.97
C GLY A 124 -7.20 3.17 2.58
N ILE A 125 -7.78 3.99 3.47
CA ILE A 125 -8.99 4.77 3.19
C ILE A 125 -8.74 5.77 2.05
N MET A 126 -7.67 6.55 2.11
CA MET A 126 -7.38 7.56 1.08
C MET A 126 -7.15 6.94 -0.30
N GLN A 127 -6.37 5.87 -0.38
CA GLN A 127 -6.04 5.26 -1.66
C GLN A 127 -7.14 4.34 -2.20
N SER A 128 -8.08 3.88 -1.37
CA SER A 128 -9.26 3.15 -1.86
C SER A 128 -10.20 4.00 -2.73
N THR A 129 -10.02 5.32 -2.75
CA THR A 129 -10.72 6.22 -3.69
C THR A 129 -10.30 6.05 -5.15
N GLY A 130 -9.16 5.41 -5.42
CA GLY A 130 -8.54 5.39 -6.74
C GLY A 130 -7.80 6.68 -7.11
N GLN A 131 -7.86 7.71 -6.25
CA GLN A 131 -7.29 9.02 -6.52
C GLN A 131 -5.94 9.19 -5.81
N PRO A 132 -4.80 9.27 -6.53
CA PRO A 132 -3.53 9.61 -5.91
C PRO A 132 -3.53 11.07 -5.43
N PHE A 133 -2.78 11.39 -4.39
CA PHE A 133 -2.56 12.78 -3.95
C PHE A 133 -1.91 13.61 -5.05
N VAL A 134 -0.99 12.98 -5.76
CA VAL A 134 -0.33 13.58 -6.92
C VAL A 134 -0.39 12.64 -8.10
N ASN A 135 -1.03 13.09 -9.16
CA ASN A 135 -1.08 12.39 -10.43
C ASN A 135 -0.02 12.92 -11.40
N TYR A 136 0.51 12.04 -12.24
CA TYR A 136 1.36 12.36 -13.38
C TYR A 136 0.76 11.72 -14.64
N ASP A 137 0.47 12.56 -15.64
CA ASP A 137 -0.15 12.12 -16.91
C ASP A 137 0.86 11.81 -18.03
N GLY A 138 2.15 11.68 -17.69
CA GLY A 138 3.27 11.51 -18.63
C GLY A 138 3.96 12.81 -19.00
N THR A 139 3.36 13.97 -18.71
CA THR A 139 3.88 15.31 -19.03
C THR A 139 3.76 16.31 -17.89
N LYS A 140 2.70 16.20 -17.10
CA LYS A 140 2.36 17.17 -16.07
C LYS A 140 1.95 16.49 -14.77
N PHE A 141 2.41 17.06 -13.67
CA PHE A 141 1.95 16.71 -12.33
C PHE A 141 0.69 17.51 -11.96
N THR A 142 -0.25 16.85 -11.32
CA THR A 142 -1.47 17.45 -10.80
C THR A 142 -1.62 17.12 -9.32
N ASN A 143 -1.78 18.15 -8.50
CA ASN A 143 -2.10 17.98 -7.07
C ASN A 143 -3.61 17.78 -6.94
N ASN A 144 -4.01 16.63 -6.40
CA ASN A 144 -5.40 16.22 -6.24
C ASN A 144 -5.93 16.39 -4.81
N MET A 145 -5.19 17.02 -3.92
CA MET A 145 -5.59 17.16 -2.50
C MET A 145 -6.95 17.83 -2.30
N ASP A 146 -7.39 18.64 -3.26
CA ASP A 146 -8.73 19.26 -3.24
C ASP A 146 -9.79 18.45 -4.00
N SER A 147 -9.49 17.23 -4.43
CA SER A 147 -10.46 16.41 -5.15
C SER A 147 -11.66 16.06 -4.26
N LYS A 148 -12.79 15.83 -4.92
CA LYS A 148 -14.01 15.39 -4.23
C LYS A 148 -13.80 14.02 -3.56
N GLU A 149 -13.11 13.12 -4.25
CA GLU A 149 -12.83 11.77 -3.81
C GLU A 149 -12.02 11.75 -2.50
N LEU A 150 -10.93 12.51 -2.44
CA LEU A 150 -10.13 12.62 -1.21
C LEU A 150 -10.88 13.35 -0.09
N SER A 151 -11.73 14.30 -0.42
CA SER A 151 -12.58 14.97 0.59
C SER A 151 -13.67 14.02 1.15
N GLU A 152 -14.19 13.10 0.34
CA GLU A 152 -15.11 12.06 0.80
C GLU A 152 -14.37 11.04 1.68
N ALA A 153 -13.16 10.62 1.30
CA ALA A 153 -12.33 9.76 2.15
C ALA A 153 -12.00 10.42 3.49
N GLY A 154 -11.73 11.73 3.51
CA GLY A 154 -11.52 12.48 4.74
C GLY A 154 -12.70 12.37 5.72
N LYS A 155 -13.92 12.46 5.22
CA LYS A 155 -15.12 12.28 6.05
C LYS A 155 -15.27 10.84 6.59
N ILE A 156 -14.76 9.85 5.85
CA ILE A 156 -14.71 8.47 6.36
C ILE A 156 -13.69 8.38 7.49
N ILE A 157 -12.50 9.00 7.31
CA ILE A 157 -11.47 9.05 8.35
C ILE A 157 -12.00 9.70 9.64
N ASP A 158 -12.71 10.82 9.53
CA ASP A 158 -13.30 11.51 10.69
C ASP A 158 -14.27 10.58 11.46
N LYS A 159 -15.09 9.78 10.76
CA LYS A 159 -15.97 8.79 11.41
C LYS A 159 -15.22 7.61 12.00
N VAL A 160 -14.19 7.14 11.31
CA VAL A 160 -13.37 6.02 11.76
C VAL A 160 -12.57 6.40 13.00
N SER A 161 -12.15 7.66 13.15
CA SER A 161 -11.38 8.14 14.31
C SER A 161 -12.14 7.95 15.63
N ASP A 162 -13.46 8.08 15.64
CA ASP A 162 -14.29 7.87 16.82
C ASP A 162 -14.37 6.39 17.25
N LEU A 163 -14.01 5.46 16.36
CA LEU A 163 -14.10 4.01 16.53
C LEU A 163 -12.74 3.32 16.56
N TYR A 164 -11.64 4.11 16.57
CA TYR A 164 -10.28 3.63 16.37
C TYR A 164 -9.56 3.33 17.70
N ASP A 165 -8.75 2.27 17.69
CA ASP A 165 -7.83 1.95 18.78
C ASP A 165 -6.41 2.45 18.47
N ASP A 166 -5.85 3.29 19.31
CA ASP A 166 -4.50 3.82 19.19
C ASP A 166 -3.38 2.83 19.54
N SER A 167 -3.70 1.65 20.03
CA SER A 167 -2.76 0.60 20.42
C SER A 167 -2.09 -0.13 19.25
N TRP A 168 -1.62 0.55 18.36
CA TRP A 168 -0.92 0.46 17.08
C TRP A 168 -0.53 -0.92 16.50
N TYR A 169 0.06 -1.82 17.27
CA TYR A 169 0.55 -3.13 16.81
C TYR A 169 0.21 -4.28 17.74
N SER A 170 -0.39 -3.98 18.86
CA SER A 170 -0.53 -4.95 19.95
C SER A 170 -1.80 -5.79 19.87
N ARG A 171 -2.71 -5.48 18.95
CA ARG A 171 -3.98 -6.18 18.85
C ARG A 171 -4.24 -6.70 17.45
N PHE A 172 -4.57 -7.96 17.38
CA PHE A 172 -5.18 -8.58 16.22
C PHE A 172 -6.67 -8.83 16.51
N PRO A 173 -7.52 -8.97 15.50
CA PRO A 173 -8.94 -9.30 15.69
C PRO A 173 -9.12 -10.75 16.11
N THR A 174 -8.48 -11.15 17.22
CA THR A 174 -8.45 -12.51 17.77
C THR A 174 -9.34 -12.67 18.99
N ASP A 175 -9.75 -11.59 19.60
CA ASP A 175 -10.66 -11.50 20.71
C ASP A 175 -11.78 -10.50 20.42
N GLU A 176 -12.73 -10.32 21.34
CA GLU A 176 -13.87 -9.43 21.17
C GLU A 176 -13.53 -7.92 21.33
N SER A 177 -12.26 -7.54 21.26
CA SER A 177 -11.84 -6.15 21.49
C SER A 177 -11.63 -5.34 20.20
N LEU A 178 -11.33 -5.99 19.06
CA LEU A 178 -11.03 -5.33 17.80
C LEU A 178 -11.71 -6.03 16.63
N LEU A 179 -12.43 -5.27 15.78
CA LEU A 179 -13.12 -5.83 14.61
C LEU A 179 -12.22 -5.93 13.38
N PHE A 180 -11.49 -4.86 13.03
CA PHE A 180 -10.64 -4.78 11.85
C PHE A 180 -9.23 -4.29 12.17
N LEU A 181 -8.22 -4.89 11.54
CA LEU A 181 -6.83 -4.40 11.61
C LEU A 181 -6.35 -4.00 10.20
N GLY A 182 -6.01 -2.72 10.01
CA GLY A 182 -5.44 -2.20 8.76
C GLY A 182 -3.94 -2.43 8.66
N ILE A 183 -3.56 -3.46 7.87
CA ILE A 183 -2.16 -3.91 7.72
C ILE A 183 -1.99 -4.62 6.36
N ALA A 184 -0.89 -5.32 6.14
CA ALA A 184 -0.68 -6.16 4.95
C ALA A 184 -0.75 -7.66 5.30
N PRO A 185 -0.97 -8.55 4.30
CA PRO A 185 -1.18 -9.98 4.50
C PRO A 185 -0.04 -10.75 5.20
N TRP A 186 1.18 -10.22 5.18
CA TRP A 186 2.32 -10.86 5.86
C TRP A 186 2.08 -11.08 7.36
N ALA A 187 1.22 -10.26 7.98
CA ALA A 187 0.89 -10.36 9.40
C ALA A 187 0.04 -11.59 9.73
N LEU A 188 -0.69 -12.16 8.75
CA LEU A 188 -1.57 -13.32 8.98
C LEU A 188 -0.82 -14.57 9.42
N ALA A 189 0.34 -14.83 8.83
CA ALA A 189 1.03 -16.09 9.06
C ALA A 189 1.43 -16.32 10.53
N GLU A 190 1.91 -15.26 11.19
CA GLU A 190 2.26 -15.29 12.62
C GLU A 190 0.99 -15.36 13.49
N SER A 191 0.02 -14.50 13.21
CA SER A 191 -1.23 -14.44 13.96
C SER A 191 -2.05 -15.72 13.88
N ASN A 192 -2.07 -16.42 12.74
CA ASN A 192 -2.71 -17.73 12.62
C ASN A 192 -2.05 -18.77 13.52
N ALA A 193 -0.71 -18.74 13.62
CA ALA A 193 0.01 -19.69 14.46
C ALA A 193 -0.24 -19.44 15.96
N GLU A 194 -0.33 -18.17 16.35
CA GLU A 194 -0.61 -17.77 17.74
C GLU A 194 -2.08 -17.98 18.13
N ASN A 195 -3.00 -17.79 17.17
CA ASN A 195 -4.45 -17.81 17.41
C ASN A 195 -5.20 -18.67 16.39
N PRO A 196 -4.98 -19.99 16.38
CA PRO A 196 -5.52 -20.88 15.34
C PRO A 196 -7.06 -20.95 15.31
N ASP A 197 -7.72 -20.63 16.42
CA ASP A 197 -9.18 -20.66 16.56
C ASP A 197 -9.86 -19.36 16.12
N ALA A 198 -9.10 -18.31 15.81
CA ALA A 198 -9.66 -17.01 15.44
C ALA A 198 -10.24 -16.97 14.02
N ASP A 199 -9.86 -17.92 13.16
CA ASP A 199 -10.28 -17.99 11.75
C ASP A 199 -10.07 -16.64 11.05
N LEU A 200 -8.81 -16.17 11.09
CA LEU A 200 -8.44 -14.87 10.52
C LEU A 200 -8.51 -14.91 9.00
N PHE A 201 -8.98 -13.83 8.43
CA PHE A 201 -8.97 -13.62 6.98
C PHE A 201 -8.66 -12.16 6.66
N MET A 202 -8.54 -11.84 5.37
CA MET A 202 -8.27 -10.48 4.89
C MET A 202 -9.27 -10.07 3.83
N VAL A 203 -9.45 -8.76 3.70
CA VAL A 203 -10.29 -8.15 2.67
C VAL A 203 -9.67 -6.80 2.27
N PRO A 204 -9.77 -6.35 1.01
CA PRO A 204 -9.34 -5.00 0.65
C PRO A 204 -10.08 -3.94 1.45
N PHE A 205 -9.55 -2.72 1.50
CA PHE A 205 -10.35 -1.60 1.97
C PHE A 205 -11.63 -1.46 1.13
N PRO A 206 -12.75 -1.04 1.75
CA PRO A 206 -14.02 -0.91 1.05
C PRO A 206 -13.95 0.10 -0.09
N LYS A 207 -14.83 -0.02 -1.06
CA LYS A 207 -15.03 1.02 -2.06
C LYS A 207 -15.97 2.12 -1.58
N MET A 208 -15.79 3.31 -2.12
CA MET A 208 -16.70 4.43 -1.89
C MET A 208 -18.08 4.15 -2.49
N SER A 209 -19.11 4.78 -1.95
CA SER A 209 -20.46 4.69 -2.50
C SER A 209 -20.50 5.19 -3.95
N GLY A 210 -21.03 4.36 -4.86
CA GLY A 210 -21.10 4.67 -6.29
C GLY A 210 -19.82 4.42 -7.08
N GLN A 211 -18.80 3.82 -6.47
CA GLN A 211 -17.59 3.39 -7.14
C GLN A 211 -17.75 1.93 -7.64
N ASP A 212 -17.35 1.68 -8.87
CA ASP A 212 -17.49 0.35 -9.46
C ASP A 212 -16.32 -0.58 -9.10
N GLU A 213 -15.10 -0.04 -9.00
CA GLU A 213 -13.87 -0.78 -8.80
C GLU A 213 -13.36 -0.68 -7.36
N TYR A 214 -12.58 -1.68 -6.96
CA TYR A 214 -11.77 -1.62 -5.73
C TYR A 214 -10.37 -1.12 -6.05
N TYR A 215 -9.86 -0.26 -5.19
CA TYR A 215 -8.49 0.26 -5.28
C TYR A 215 -7.73 -0.04 -4.01
N MET A 216 -6.41 -0.16 -4.12
CA MET A 216 -5.55 -0.44 -2.97
C MET A 216 -4.28 0.38 -2.97
N SER A 217 -3.76 0.59 -1.78
CA SER A 217 -2.36 0.94 -1.57
C SER A 217 -1.50 -0.30 -1.60
N ALA A 218 -0.35 -0.24 -2.24
CA ALA A 218 0.60 -1.33 -2.25
C ALA A 218 2.03 -0.82 -2.49
N ASP A 219 3.01 -1.55 -1.96
CA ASP A 219 4.40 -1.34 -2.33
C ASP A 219 4.68 -1.95 -3.70
N ILE A 220 5.54 -1.29 -4.46
CA ILE A 220 5.93 -1.76 -5.78
C ILE A 220 7.33 -2.38 -5.70
N SER A 221 7.43 -3.66 -6.05
CA SER A 221 8.71 -4.32 -6.23
C SER A 221 9.30 -3.97 -7.59
N ALA A 222 10.08 -2.90 -7.65
CA ALA A 222 10.74 -2.49 -8.89
C ALA A 222 12.24 -2.23 -8.67
N LYS A 223 12.99 -2.22 -9.76
CA LYS A 223 14.42 -1.93 -9.78
C LYS A 223 14.73 -0.77 -10.72
N MET A 224 15.78 -0.05 -10.39
CA MET A 224 16.25 1.13 -11.11
C MET A 224 17.73 0.97 -11.45
N LEU A 225 18.12 1.38 -12.66
CA LEU A 225 19.51 1.37 -13.12
C LEU A 225 20.21 2.69 -12.76
N ALA A 226 21.35 2.61 -12.08
CA ALA A 226 22.12 3.80 -11.72
C ALA A 226 22.69 4.51 -12.96
N ALA A 227 22.71 5.85 -12.97
CA ALA A 227 23.13 6.64 -14.14
C ALA A 227 24.58 6.44 -14.58
N ASN A 228 25.46 6.04 -13.65
CA ASN A 228 26.88 5.81 -13.92
C ASN A 228 27.23 4.33 -14.16
N SER A 229 26.24 3.44 -14.22
CA SER A 229 26.46 2.02 -14.50
C SER A 229 26.61 1.77 -15.99
N ASP A 230 27.59 0.94 -16.35
CA ASP A 230 27.78 0.38 -17.68
C ASP A 230 27.20 -1.05 -17.79
N LYS A 231 26.46 -1.51 -16.78
CA LYS A 231 25.94 -2.88 -16.67
C LYS A 231 24.42 -3.00 -16.92
N GLY A 232 23.88 -2.14 -17.79
CA GLY A 232 22.45 -2.14 -18.11
C GLY A 232 21.89 -3.49 -18.53
N GLU A 233 22.64 -4.24 -19.40
CA GLU A 233 22.25 -5.59 -19.81
C GLU A 233 22.19 -6.58 -18.64
N ALA A 234 23.14 -6.52 -17.71
CA ALA A 234 23.16 -7.41 -16.54
C ALA A 234 22.03 -7.09 -15.56
N VAL A 235 21.75 -5.80 -15.33
CA VAL A 235 20.62 -5.36 -14.52
C VAL A 235 19.30 -5.79 -15.15
N ALA A 236 19.13 -5.58 -16.45
CA ALA A 236 17.94 -6.03 -17.18
C ALA A 236 17.77 -7.56 -17.11
N ALA A 237 18.85 -8.32 -17.26
CA ALA A 237 18.81 -9.79 -17.12
C ALA A 237 18.38 -10.21 -15.71
N TYR A 238 18.85 -9.55 -14.66
CA TYR A 238 18.45 -9.79 -13.29
C TYR A 238 16.93 -9.54 -13.09
N ILE A 239 16.43 -8.39 -13.57
CA ILE A 239 15.01 -8.02 -13.48
C ILE A 239 14.13 -9.03 -14.26
N LYS A 240 14.59 -9.47 -15.44
CA LYS A 240 13.91 -10.53 -16.21
C LYS A 240 13.83 -11.83 -15.41
N CYS A 241 14.89 -12.22 -14.71
CA CYS A 241 14.86 -13.41 -13.84
C CYS A 241 13.84 -13.27 -12.69
N GLU A 242 13.76 -12.10 -12.05
CA GLU A 242 12.74 -11.84 -11.02
C GLU A 242 11.33 -11.98 -11.62
N ARG A 243 11.10 -11.44 -12.81
CA ARG A 243 9.78 -11.53 -13.48
C ARG A 243 9.44 -12.97 -13.87
N ILE A 244 10.38 -13.71 -14.43
CA ILE A 244 10.23 -15.14 -14.75
C ILE A 244 9.86 -15.92 -13.47
N ALA A 245 10.55 -15.68 -12.37
CA ALA A 245 10.27 -16.34 -11.11
C ALA A 245 8.86 -16.01 -10.57
N ALA A 246 8.35 -14.83 -10.88
CA ALA A 246 7.00 -14.39 -10.47
C ALA A 246 5.87 -14.89 -11.38
N THR A 247 6.18 -15.38 -12.59
CA THR A 247 5.15 -15.69 -13.60
C THR A 247 5.15 -17.12 -14.10
N GLU A 248 6.31 -17.81 -14.14
CA GLU A 248 6.34 -19.19 -14.60
C GLU A 248 5.75 -20.14 -13.55
N GLU A 249 4.78 -20.94 -13.96
CA GLU A 249 4.02 -21.91 -13.15
C GLU A 249 4.91 -22.76 -12.23
N LYS A 250 6.01 -23.26 -12.76
CA LYS A 250 6.99 -24.04 -11.99
C LYS A 250 7.48 -23.34 -10.72
N TYR A 251 7.72 -22.01 -10.82
CA TYR A 251 8.25 -21.23 -9.70
C TYR A 251 7.13 -20.76 -8.77
N THR A 252 5.97 -20.41 -9.33
CA THR A 252 4.81 -19.99 -8.53
C THR A 252 4.23 -21.15 -7.73
N GLU A 253 4.18 -22.37 -8.29
CA GLU A 253 3.81 -23.59 -7.55
C GLU A 253 4.81 -23.90 -6.43
N ALA A 254 6.11 -23.76 -6.69
CA ALA A 254 7.13 -23.98 -5.67
C ALA A 254 7.01 -22.93 -4.53
N ALA A 255 6.77 -21.67 -4.87
CA ALA A 255 6.55 -20.59 -3.90
C ALA A 255 5.29 -20.84 -3.07
N LYS A 256 4.16 -21.25 -3.70
CA LYS A 256 2.93 -21.63 -3.00
C LYS A 256 3.17 -22.76 -2.01
N LYS A 257 3.82 -23.82 -2.46
CA LYS A 257 4.15 -24.96 -1.60
C LYS A 257 4.98 -24.52 -0.39
N GLN A 258 6.00 -23.69 -0.61
CA GLN A 258 6.85 -23.18 0.48
C GLN A 258 6.06 -22.29 1.45
N ALA A 259 5.19 -21.42 0.95
CA ALA A 259 4.40 -20.52 1.76
C ALA A 259 3.37 -21.23 2.64
N LEU A 260 2.87 -22.39 2.18
CA LEU A 260 1.91 -23.21 2.92
C LEU A 260 2.58 -24.22 3.89
N GLU A 261 3.90 -24.40 3.83
CA GLU A 261 4.63 -25.21 4.81
C GLU A 261 4.72 -24.45 6.15
N PRO A 262 4.18 -24.99 7.26
CA PRO A 262 4.27 -24.33 8.55
C PRO A 262 5.73 -24.15 9.00
N VAL A 263 6.09 -22.93 9.36
CA VAL A 263 7.40 -22.63 9.94
C VAL A 263 7.39 -23.04 11.41
N LYS A 264 8.42 -23.75 11.84
CA LYS A 264 8.59 -24.21 13.21
C LYS A 264 9.88 -23.69 13.80
N ASP A 265 9.87 -23.41 15.08
CA ASP A 265 11.07 -23.12 15.84
C ASP A 265 11.83 -24.39 16.28
N PHE A 266 12.86 -24.22 17.15
CA PHE A 266 13.73 -25.32 17.58
C PHE A 266 13.04 -26.39 18.44
N ASP A 267 11.93 -26.05 19.11
CA ASP A 267 11.16 -27.00 19.94
C ASP A 267 10.01 -27.65 19.16
N GLY A 268 9.81 -27.26 17.92
CA GLY A 268 8.79 -27.77 17.01
C GLY A 268 7.47 -27.00 17.07
N THR A 269 7.40 -25.91 17.82
CA THR A 269 6.23 -25.02 17.87
C THR A 269 6.05 -24.32 16.53
N VAL A 270 4.84 -24.34 15.99
CA VAL A 270 4.50 -23.60 14.75
C VAL A 270 4.49 -22.10 15.05
N THR A 271 5.31 -21.35 14.33
CA THR A 271 5.43 -19.89 14.48
C THR A 271 4.82 -19.11 13.34
N LYS A 272 4.62 -19.75 12.17
CA LYS A 272 3.94 -19.17 11.02
C LYS A 272 3.16 -20.24 10.27
N THR A 273 1.96 -19.91 9.85
CA THR A 273 1.13 -20.77 9.00
C THR A 273 0.13 -19.94 8.19
N LEU A 274 -0.12 -20.36 6.95
CA LEU A 274 -1.15 -19.80 6.07
C LEU A 274 -2.06 -20.91 5.58
N THR A 275 -3.34 -20.60 5.40
CA THR A 275 -4.25 -21.48 4.66
C THR A 275 -4.07 -21.25 3.15
N GLU A 276 -4.46 -22.25 2.36
CA GLU A 276 -4.43 -22.13 0.91
C GLU A 276 -5.32 -20.98 0.41
N GLU A 277 -6.53 -20.82 0.98
CA GLU A 277 -7.45 -19.73 0.65
C GLU A 277 -6.83 -18.35 0.93
N GLN A 278 -6.14 -18.17 2.06
CA GLN A 278 -5.44 -16.93 2.38
C GLN A 278 -4.31 -16.65 1.39
N TYR A 279 -3.53 -17.69 1.04
CA TYR A 279 -2.46 -17.53 0.06
C TYR A 279 -3.00 -17.15 -1.31
N ASP A 280 -4.01 -17.87 -1.80
CA ASP A 280 -4.59 -17.64 -3.13
C ASP A 280 -5.20 -16.23 -3.24
N PHE A 281 -5.93 -15.78 -2.21
CA PHE A 281 -6.46 -14.42 -2.22
C PHE A 281 -5.36 -13.35 -2.09
N TRP A 282 -4.29 -13.61 -1.35
CA TRP A 282 -3.13 -12.72 -1.34
C TRP A 282 -2.50 -12.61 -2.74
N GLN A 283 -2.40 -13.72 -3.47
CA GLN A 283 -1.89 -13.68 -4.85
C GLN A 283 -2.85 -12.94 -5.81
N GLU A 284 -4.17 -13.07 -5.64
CA GLU A 284 -5.16 -12.28 -6.39
C GLU A 284 -4.91 -10.77 -6.21
N MET A 285 -4.68 -10.32 -4.98
CA MET A 285 -4.34 -8.91 -4.72
C MET A 285 -3.01 -8.50 -5.36
N ILE A 286 -1.95 -9.30 -5.22
CA ILE A 286 -0.63 -9.03 -5.81
C ILE A 286 -0.69 -8.96 -7.33
N ASN A 287 -1.48 -9.83 -7.95
CA ASN A 287 -1.66 -9.88 -9.40
C ASN A 287 -2.63 -8.82 -9.94
N CYS A 288 -3.23 -8.02 -9.07
CA CYS A 288 -4.18 -6.96 -9.44
C CYS A 288 -5.38 -7.47 -10.26
N GLU A 289 -5.87 -8.68 -9.98
CA GLU A 289 -6.90 -9.31 -10.80
C GLU A 289 -8.26 -8.60 -10.69
N ASN A 290 -8.64 -8.17 -9.48
CA ASN A 290 -9.91 -7.50 -9.22
C ASN A 290 -9.75 -6.20 -8.40
N ILE A 291 -8.51 -5.76 -8.21
CA ILE A 291 -8.17 -4.59 -7.39
C ILE A 291 -7.08 -3.80 -8.11
N THR A 292 -7.32 -2.52 -8.31
CA THR A 292 -6.37 -1.65 -9.00
C THR A 292 -5.43 -0.95 -7.99
N PRO A 293 -4.10 -1.09 -8.12
CA PRO A 293 -3.17 -0.36 -7.27
C PRO A 293 -3.17 1.12 -7.62
N VAL A 294 -3.23 1.97 -6.60
CA VAL A 294 -3.05 3.40 -6.76
C VAL A 294 -1.57 3.72 -6.76
N ILE A 295 -1.09 4.25 -7.88
CA ILE A 295 0.27 4.73 -8.01
C ILE A 295 0.28 6.20 -7.62
N ASP A 296 0.62 6.46 -6.38
CA ASP A 296 0.91 7.80 -5.92
C ASP A 296 2.42 8.01 -6.05
N LEU A 297 2.84 8.64 -7.13
CA LEU A 297 4.26 8.86 -7.35
C LEU A 297 4.86 9.73 -6.26
N GLY A 298 4.02 10.38 -5.43
CA GLY A 298 4.49 11.30 -4.39
C GLY A 298 5.56 12.26 -4.91
N CYS A 299 5.96 12.02 -6.14
CA CYS A 299 6.83 12.79 -7.03
C CYS A 299 8.14 13.20 -6.36
N GLY A 300 8.76 12.28 -5.65
CA GLY A 300 9.90 12.59 -4.80
C GLY A 300 9.50 13.39 -3.56
N MET A 301 8.22 13.47 -3.26
CA MET A 301 7.69 13.96 -2.00
C MET A 301 7.58 12.84 -0.95
N GLY A 302 8.33 11.76 -1.09
CA GLY A 302 8.30 10.64 -0.15
C GLY A 302 8.36 11.12 1.29
N ASN A 303 9.27 12.04 1.60
CA ASN A 303 9.36 12.66 2.92
C ASN A 303 8.17 13.56 3.25
N VAL A 304 7.50 14.15 2.26
CA VAL A 304 6.31 14.98 2.45
C VAL A 304 5.06 14.11 2.58
N MET A 305 4.97 13.03 1.79
CA MET A 305 3.81 12.14 1.78
C MET A 305 3.86 11.12 2.91
N TYR A 306 5.00 10.47 3.10
CA TYR A 306 5.15 9.35 4.05
C TYR A 306 5.93 9.74 5.31
N GLY A 307 6.75 10.80 5.26
CA GLY A 307 7.62 11.23 6.35
C GLY A 307 8.85 10.33 6.54
N GLU A 308 9.83 10.84 7.24
CA GLU A 308 10.92 10.01 7.75
C GLU A 308 10.48 9.37 9.07
N THR A 309 10.58 8.07 9.17
CA THR A 309 10.12 7.28 10.32
C THR A 309 10.81 7.58 11.64
N LEU A 310 11.84 8.42 11.64
CA LEU A 310 12.69 8.68 12.82
C LEU A 310 12.53 10.10 13.40
N ASN A 311 11.80 11.01 12.77
CA ASN A 311 11.66 12.37 13.26
C ASN A 311 10.17 12.80 13.26
N TYR A 312 9.62 12.96 14.44
CA TYR A 312 8.21 13.33 14.66
C TYR A 312 7.83 14.68 14.02
N ASP A 313 8.80 15.58 13.83
CA ASP A 313 8.56 16.91 13.25
C ASP A 313 8.51 16.95 11.72
N THR A 314 8.89 15.84 11.05
CA THR A 314 8.93 15.75 9.57
C THR A 314 7.98 14.73 8.99
N ARG A 315 6.89 14.42 9.69
CA ARG A 315 5.90 13.45 9.23
C ARG A 315 5.23 13.92 7.95
N GLY A 316 5.17 13.01 6.97
CA GLY A 316 4.47 13.26 5.72
C GLY A 316 2.96 13.32 5.86
N ILE A 317 2.28 13.69 4.79
CA ILE A 317 0.82 13.82 4.73
C ILE A 317 0.12 12.55 5.23
N ILE A 318 0.57 11.38 4.79
CA ILE A 318 -0.04 10.09 5.17
C ILE A 318 0.16 9.78 6.64
N ASN A 319 1.36 10.03 7.18
CA ASN A 319 1.60 9.85 8.61
C ASN A 319 0.81 10.85 9.48
N ASN A 320 0.57 12.05 8.99
CA ASN A 320 -0.28 13.02 9.68
C ASN A 320 -1.76 12.61 9.65
N LEU A 321 -2.24 11.99 8.55
CA LEU A 321 -3.57 11.39 8.50
C LEU A 321 -3.72 10.28 9.55
N TYR A 322 -2.69 9.45 9.68
CA TYR A 322 -2.65 8.43 10.72
C TYR A 322 -2.68 9.05 12.12
N ASN A 323 -1.96 10.15 12.35
CA ASN A 323 -1.99 10.86 13.63
C ASN A 323 -3.30 11.60 13.88
N ALA A 324 -4.00 12.04 12.84
CA ALA A 324 -5.34 12.61 12.98
C ALA A 324 -6.38 11.55 13.37
N ILE A 325 -6.17 10.30 12.98
CA ILE A 325 -6.97 9.15 13.45
C ILE A 325 -6.61 8.81 14.91
N ILE A 326 -5.33 8.85 15.26
CA ILE A 326 -4.87 8.61 16.63
C ILE A 326 -4.90 9.95 17.40
N ALA A 327 -5.99 10.25 18.06
CA ALA A 327 -6.29 11.50 18.74
C ALA A 327 -5.33 11.90 19.90
N ASP A 328 -4.28 11.13 20.19
CA ASP A 328 -3.39 11.33 21.35
C ASP A 328 -2.20 12.25 21.11
N TYR A 329 -1.99 12.73 19.88
CA TYR A 329 -0.96 13.72 19.62
C TYR A 329 -1.58 15.12 19.65
N SER A 330 -1.34 15.85 20.74
CA SER A 330 -1.94 17.15 21.09
C SER A 330 -1.82 18.26 20.04
N ASP A 331 -1.03 18.09 18.99
CA ASP A 331 -0.75 19.09 17.97
C ASP A 331 -1.13 18.62 16.55
N ALA A 332 -1.74 17.44 16.39
CA ALA A 332 -2.17 16.95 15.08
C ALA A 332 -3.48 17.63 14.64
N PRO A 333 -3.65 17.92 13.33
CA PRO A 333 -4.96 18.31 12.79
C PRO A 333 -6.01 17.24 13.11
N SER A 334 -7.21 17.68 13.49
CA SER A 334 -8.30 16.78 13.90
C SER A 334 -9.16 16.33 12.73
N THR A 335 -9.03 16.99 11.57
CA THR A 335 -9.82 16.68 10.36
C THR A 335 -8.95 16.67 9.10
N TRP A 336 -9.45 15.99 8.06
CA TRP A 336 -8.79 16.01 6.74
C TRP A 336 -8.65 17.43 6.18
N GLU A 337 -9.69 18.26 6.30
CA GLU A 337 -9.67 19.62 5.81
C GLU A 337 -8.57 20.47 6.46
N GLU A 338 -8.40 20.38 7.76
CA GLU A 338 -7.33 21.09 8.48
C GLU A 338 -5.95 20.60 8.05
N LEU A 339 -5.76 19.28 7.94
CA LEU A 339 -4.51 18.70 7.46
C LEU A 339 -4.19 19.13 6.03
N ARG A 340 -5.16 18.97 5.12
CA ARG A 340 -5.04 19.38 3.72
C ARG A 340 -4.62 20.84 3.60
N ASP A 341 -5.31 21.73 4.29
CA ASP A 341 -5.07 23.18 4.20
C ASP A 341 -3.68 23.56 4.77
N SER A 342 -3.18 22.83 5.76
CA SER A 342 -1.83 23.03 6.30
C SER A 342 -0.72 22.59 5.33
N LEU A 343 -0.93 21.51 4.58
CA LEU A 343 0.09 20.87 3.74
C LEU A 343 -0.01 21.22 2.25
N LYS A 344 -1.16 21.66 1.79
CA LYS A 344 -1.43 22.00 0.39
C LYS A 344 -0.41 22.96 -0.22
N LYS A 345 0.00 23.98 0.51
CA LYS A 345 0.99 24.95 0.03
C LYS A 345 2.36 24.33 -0.14
N THR A 346 2.76 23.46 0.78
CA THR A 346 4.04 22.76 0.71
C THR A 346 4.06 21.80 -0.47
N ALA A 347 2.98 21.05 -0.68
CA ALA A 347 2.82 20.18 -1.84
C ALA A 347 2.88 20.98 -3.16
N CYS A 348 2.21 22.13 -3.26
CA CYS A 348 2.26 22.96 -4.46
C CYS A 348 3.65 23.54 -4.74
N LEU A 349 4.39 23.97 -3.72
CA LEU A 349 5.73 24.57 -3.89
C LEU A 349 6.75 23.58 -4.46
N LEU A 350 6.62 22.29 -4.16
CA LEU A 350 7.51 21.24 -4.68
C LEU A 350 7.35 21.03 -6.20
N TYR A 351 6.19 21.34 -6.78
CA TYR A 351 5.92 21.20 -8.22
C TYR A 351 6.09 22.48 -9.02
N THR A 352 6.01 23.64 -8.36
CA THR A 352 6.06 24.95 -9.03
C THR A 352 7.41 25.64 -8.87
N SER A 353 8.31 25.11 -8.07
CA SER A 353 9.67 25.63 -7.99
C SER A 353 10.37 25.45 -9.34
N PRO A 354 10.84 26.52 -9.98
CA PRO A 354 11.62 26.39 -11.20
C PRO A 354 12.82 25.48 -10.95
N SER A 355 13.10 24.62 -11.92
CA SER A 355 14.31 23.78 -11.88
C SER A 355 15.53 24.67 -11.62
N PRO A 356 16.53 24.24 -10.83
CA PRO A 356 17.78 24.98 -10.65
C PRO A 356 18.54 25.32 -11.95
N ARG A 357 18.03 24.89 -13.11
CA ARG A 357 18.57 25.22 -14.44
C ARG A 357 17.98 26.50 -15.05
N ASP A 358 16.95 27.07 -14.42
CA ASP A 358 16.30 28.32 -14.92
C ASP A 358 16.75 29.56 -14.13
N SER A 359 17.79 29.46 -13.31
CA SER A 359 18.43 30.57 -12.60
C SER A 359 19.89 30.74 -12.97
#